data_b59fe31e9a4249f1f97ce6600c919297
#
_entry.id   b59fe31e9a4249f1f97ce6600c919297
#
_cell.length_a   1.000
_cell.length_b   1.000
_cell.length_c   1.000
_cell.angle_alpha   90.00
_cell.angle_beta   90.00
_cell.angle_gamma   90.00
#
_symmetry.space_group_name_H-M   'P 1'
#
loop_
_entity.id
_entity.type
_entity.pdbx_description
1 polymer ?
#
loop_
_entity_poly.entity_id
_entity_poly.type
_entity_poly.pdbx_seq_one_letter_code
_entity_poly.pdbx_strand_id
1 'polypeptide(L)'
;MYYQGLINRYREFLPVDDSTPVVTLNEGNTPLIKADNLAKKIGVDAEIYLKFEGCNPTGSFKDRGMTMAVTKAKESGSGAIICASTGNTSASAAAYGAKAGLKTYVLIPDGYIALGKLSQAMMYGADIIAIQGNFDKALEMVREISDKYPITLVNSVNPYRIEGQKTGAFEICNALGQAPDYHFI
;
A
#
# COMPACT_ATOMS: atom_id res chain seq x y z
N MET A 1 -24.04 -5.02 -6.11
CA MET A 1 -23.38 -3.70 -6.02
C MET A 1 -21.95 -3.88 -6.51
N TYR A 2 -21.46 -3.02 -7.39
CA TYR A 2 -20.09 -3.12 -7.92
C TYR A 2 -19.06 -2.75 -6.82
N TYR A 3 -17.95 -3.49 -6.69
CA TYR A 3 -16.88 -3.19 -5.74
C TYR A 3 -16.19 -1.88 -6.08
N GLN A 4 -16.00 -1.01 -5.11
CA GLN A 4 -15.48 0.36 -5.28
C GLN A 4 -14.27 0.65 -4.38
N GLY A 5 -13.44 -0.35 -4.13
CA GLY A 5 -12.25 -0.23 -3.29
C GLY A 5 -12.53 -0.41 -1.80
N LEU A 6 -11.45 -0.62 -1.06
CA LEU A 6 -11.54 -0.99 0.35
C LEU A 6 -12.07 0.14 1.26
N ILE A 7 -11.79 1.41 0.95
CA ILE A 7 -12.27 2.54 1.76
C ILE A 7 -13.79 2.59 1.74
N ASN A 8 -14.40 2.45 0.55
CA ASN A 8 -15.86 2.46 0.44
C ASN A 8 -16.50 1.21 1.06
N ARG A 9 -15.81 0.06 1.00
CA ARG A 9 -16.30 -1.20 1.59
C ARG A 9 -16.27 -1.19 3.11
N TYR A 10 -15.26 -0.57 3.72
CA TYR A 10 -14.99 -0.62 5.16
C TYR A 10 -15.00 0.76 5.82
N ARG A 11 -15.79 1.70 5.26
CA ARG A 11 -15.83 3.10 5.65
C ARG A 11 -16.04 3.32 7.15
N GLU A 12 -16.93 2.55 7.75
CA GLU A 12 -17.26 2.62 9.19
C GLU A 12 -16.10 2.24 10.13
N PHE A 13 -15.08 1.53 9.60
CA PHE A 13 -13.90 1.09 10.35
C PHE A 13 -12.65 1.90 10.04
N LEU A 14 -12.75 2.89 9.14
CA LEU A 14 -11.64 3.68 8.66
C LEU A 14 -11.79 5.15 9.06
N PRO A 15 -10.68 5.88 9.23
CA PRO A 15 -10.72 7.29 9.63
C PRO A 15 -11.09 8.22 8.45
N VAL A 16 -12.29 8.04 7.92
CA VAL A 16 -12.85 8.80 6.78
C VAL A 16 -14.29 9.20 7.08
N ASP A 17 -14.72 10.32 6.51
CA ASP A 17 -16.08 10.81 6.60
C ASP A 17 -16.65 11.13 5.20
N ASP A 18 -17.86 11.67 5.12
CA ASP A 18 -18.54 11.94 3.84
C ASP A 18 -17.84 12.99 2.99
N SER A 19 -17.04 13.86 3.59
CA SER A 19 -16.25 14.88 2.90
C SER A 19 -14.90 14.38 2.41
N THR A 20 -14.45 13.21 2.87
CA THR A 20 -13.13 12.65 2.52
C THR A 20 -13.02 12.35 1.01
N PRO A 21 -12.05 12.94 0.30
CA PRO A 21 -11.84 12.77 -1.14
C PRO A 21 -11.18 11.42 -1.45
N VAL A 22 -11.97 10.33 -1.44
CA VAL A 22 -11.48 8.95 -1.60
C VAL A 22 -10.67 8.78 -2.88
N VAL A 23 -9.43 8.33 -2.72
CA VAL A 23 -8.53 7.95 -3.82
C VAL A 23 -8.45 6.43 -3.87
N THR A 24 -8.95 5.79 -4.92
CA THR A 24 -8.95 4.33 -5.06
C THR A 24 -8.66 3.89 -6.49
N LEU A 25 -8.01 2.76 -6.63
CA LEU A 25 -7.83 1.98 -7.86
C LEU A 25 -8.61 0.64 -7.76
N ASN A 26 -9.60 0.55 -6.87
CA ASN A 26 -10.38 -0.64 -6.56
C ASN A 26 -9.53 -1.78 -5.95
N GLU A 27 -8.51 -1.43 -5.18
CA GLU A 27 -7.69 -2.35 -4.39
C GLU A 27 -8.50 -3.08 -3.32
N GLY A 28 -8.01 -4.22 -2.88
CA GLY A 28 -8.71 -5.13 -1.98
C GLY A 28 -9.56 -6.14 -2.74
N ASN A 29 -10.45 -6.82 -2.02
CA ASN A 29 -11.26 -7.92 -2.54
C ASN A 29 -10.40 -8.99 -3.25
N THR A 30 -9.19 -9.20 -2.74
CA THR A 30 -8.25 -10.16 -3.29
C THR A 30 -8.68 -11.60 -3.00
N PRO A 31 -8.35 -12.57 -3.85
CA PRO A 31 -8.75 -13.96 -3.65
C PRO A 31 -8.23 -14.52 -2.31
N LEU A 32 -9.08 -15.30 -1.63
CA LEU A 32 -8.71 -16.19 -0.54
C LEU A 32 -8.79 -17.63 -1.06
N ILE A 33 -7.64 -18.26 -1.28
CA ILE A 33 -7.51 -19.52 -2.00
C ILE A 33 -7.25 -20.66 -1.01
N LYS A 34 -8.10 -21.68 -0.96
CA LYS A 34 -7.85 -22.87 -0.15
C LYS A 34 -6.74 -23.71 -0.78
N ALA A 35 -5.73 -24.08 0.02
CA ALA A 35 -4.51 -24.74 -0.42
C ALA A 35 -4.43 -26.19 0.07
N ASP A 36 -5.41 -27.02 -0.27
CA ASP A 36 -5.53 -28.42 0.18
C ASP A 36 -4.28 -29.28 -0.16
N ASN A 37 -3.71 -29.07 -1.35
CA ASN A 37 -2.51 -29.81 -1.76
C ASN A 37 -1.27 -29.42 -0.94
N LEU A 38 -1.18 -28.17 -0.47
CA LEU A 38 -0.09 -27.73 0.39
C LEU A 38 -0.19 -28.41 1.76
N ALA A 39 -1.38 -28.40 2.39
CA ALA A 39 -1.61 -29.06 3.67
C ALA A 39 -1.22 -30.55 3.63
N LYS A 40 -1.67 -31.27 2.59
CA LYS A 40 -1.30 -32.67 2.36
C LYS A 40 0.21 -32.86 2.19
N LYS A 41 0.86 -32.00 1.39
CA LYS A 41 2.31 -32.11 1.09
C LYS A 41 3.19 -31.92 2.31
N ILE A 42 2.81 -31.01 3.23
CA ILE A 42 3.56 -30.74 4.46
C ILE A 42 3.10 -31.60 5.64
N GLY A 43 2.06 -32.43 5.47
CA GLY A 43 1.61 -33.39 6.46
C GLY A 43 0.90 -32.76 7.67
N VAL A 44 0.20 -31.64 7.50
CA VAL A 44 -0.57 -31.00 8.57
C VAL A 44 -2.06 -31.27 8.41
N ASP A 45 -2.72 -31.52 9.54
CA ASP A 45 -4.19 -31.62 9.62
C ASP A 45 -4.76 -30.23 9.94
N ALA A 46 -4.75 -29.36 8.94
CA ALA A 46 -5.25 -28.00 9.04
C ALA A 46 -5.74 -27.49 7.68
N GLU A 47 -6.69 -26.60 7.69
CA GLU A 47 -7.08 -25.86 6.50
C GLU A 47 -6.12 -24.68 6.28
N ILE A 48 -5.46 -24.66 5.12
CA ILE A 48 -4.54 -23.60 4.74
C ILE A 48 -5.18 -22.74 3.67
N TYR A 49 -5.19 -21.43 3.89
CA TYR A 49 -5.69 -20.44 2.95
C TYR A 49 -4.58 -19.45 2.57
N LEU A 50 -4.54 -19.07 1.31
CA LEU A 50 -3.60 -18.08 0.76
C LEU A 50 -4.38 -16.82 0.38
N LYS A 51 -4.14 -15.70 1.08
CA LYS A 51 -4.64 -14.39 0.70
C LYS A 51 -3.76 -13.83 -0.40
N PHE A 52 -4.23 -13.86 -1.64
CA PHE A 52 -3.39 -13.55 -2.80
C PHE A 52 -3.33 -12.05 -3.09
N GLU A 53 -2.51 -11.35 -2.35
CA GLU A 53 -2.32 -9.89 -2.43
C GLU A 53 -1.64 -9.41 -3.74
N GLY A 54 -1.10 -10.32 -4.54
CA GLY A 54 -0.61 -10.04 -5.90
C GLY A 54 -1.68 -9.58 -6.88
N CYS A 55 -2.97 -9.79 -6.56
CA CYS A 55 -4.10 -9.32 -7.35
C CYS A 55 -4.48 -7.85 -7.11
N ASN A 56 -3.81 -7.15 -6.19
CA ASN A 56 -3.99 -5.70 -6.06
C ASN A 56 -3.45 -4.97 -7.32
N PRO A 57 -3.91 -3.73 -7.59
CA PRO A 57 -3.60 -2.97 -8.82
C PRO A 57 -2.12 -2.84 -9.17
N THR A 58 -1.23 -2.67 -8.16
CA THR A 58 0.22 -2.61 -8.40
C THR A 58 0.96 -3.91 -8.09
N GLY A 59 0.21 -4.99 -7.84
CA GLY A 59 0.73 -6.33 -7.62
C GLY A 59 1.23 -6.58 -6.19
N SER A 60 0.74 -5.86 -5.18
CA SER A 60 1.10 -6.11 -3.79
C SER A 60 0.09 -5.55 -2.77
N PHE A 61 0.17 -6.05 -1.53
CA PHE A 61 -0.63 -5.54 -0.39
C PHE A 61 -0.37 -4.06 -0.06
N LYS A 62 0.71 -3.47 -0.58
CA LYS A 62 1.02 -2.05 -0.33
C LYS A 62 -0.09 -1.13 -0.78
N ASP A 63 -0.90 -1.53 -1.75
CA ASP A 63 -2.02 -0.77 -2.26
C ASP A 63 -3.08 -0.49 -1.19
N ARG A 64 -3.32 -1.45 -0.28
CA ARG A 64 -4.26 -1.26 0.83
C ARG A 64 -3.88 -0.08 1.73
N GLY A 65 -2.62 -0.01 2.12
CA GLY A 65 -2.14 1.10 2.93
C GLY A 65 -2.02 2.39 2.13
N MET A 66 -1.67 2.29 0.87
CA MET A 66 -1.42 3.46 0.03
C MET A 66 -2.69 4.22 -0.32
N THR A 67 -3.81 3.52 -0.58
CA THR A 67 -5.10 4.16 -0.81
C THR A 67 -5.48 5.07 0.36
N MET A 68 -5.31 4.60 1.61
CA MET A 68 -5.57 5.40 2.82
C MET A 68 -4.59 6.56 2.98
N ALA A 69 -3.29 6.31 2.87
CA ALA A 69 -2.28 7.35 3.04
C ALA A 69 -2.44 8.48 2.02
N VAL A 70 -2.70 8.15 0.75
CA VAL A 70 -2.89 9.14 -0.32
C VAL A 70 -4.24 9.86 -0.20
N THR A 71 -5.30 9.16 0.20
CA THR A 71 -6.60 9.78 0.51
C THR A 71 -6.43 10.85 1.59
N LYS A 72 -5.74 10.54 2.69
CA LYS A 72 -5.50 11.50 3.79
C LYS A 72 -4.53 12.61 3.39
N ALA A 73 -3.53 12.34 2.55
CA ALA A 73 -2.67 13.38 1.98
C ALA A 73 -3.48 14.38 1.14
N LYS A 74 -4.41 13.89 0.30
CA LYS A 74 -5.29 14.75 -0.49
C LYS A 74 -6.25 15.54 0.38
N GLU A 75 -6.85 14.92 1.38
CA GLU A 75 -7.75 15.55 2.35
C GLU A 75 -7.04 16.68 3.13
N SER A 76 -5.78 16.49 3.50
CA SER A 76 -4.97 17.52 4.18
C SER A 76 -4.46 18.63 3.27
N GLY A 77 -4.75 18.58 1.97
CA GLY A 77 -4.29 19.59 1.01
C GLY A 77 -2.81 19.50 0.63
N SER A 78 -2.17 18.33 0.83
CA SER A 78 -0.77 18.13 0.42
C SER A 78 -0.59 18.34 -1.08
N GLY A 79 0.45 19.06 -1.49
CA GLY A 79 0.79 19.27 -2.90
C GLY A 79 1.50 18.09 -3.54
N ALA A 80 2.11 17.24 -2.72
CA ALA A 80 2.87 16.08 -3.17
C ALA A 80 2.92 14.98 -2.09
N ILE A 81 3.33 13.79 -2.51
CA ILE A 81 3.69 12.68 -1.62
C ILE A 81 5.14 12.26 -1.86
N ILE A 82 5.78 11.72 -0.83
CA ILE A 82 7.18 11.29 -0.88
C ILE A 82 7.38 9.95 -0.17
N CYS A 83 8.27 9.11 -0.70
CA CYS A 83 8.70 7.90 -0.01
C CYS A 83 10.16 7.56 -0.31
N ALA A 84 10.80 6.84 0.61
CA ALA A 84 12.06 6.14 0.37
C ALA A 84 11.76 4.66 0.10
N SER A 85 11.93 4.18 -1.14
CA SER A 85 11.68 2.78 -1.48
C SER A 85 12.15 2.44 -2.89
N THR A 86 12.77 1.28 -3.06
CA THR A 86 13.10 0.69 -4.37
C THR A 86 12.11 -0.40 -4.81
N GLY A 87 11.04 -0.66 -4.05
CA GLY A 87 10.18 -1.83 -4.22
C GLY A 87 8.69 -1.49 -4.32
N ASN A 88 7.85 -2.37 -3.75
CA ASN A 88 6.40 -2.28 -3.84
C ASN A 88 5.81 -0.96 -3.31
N THR A 89 6.46 -0.32 -2.33
CA THR A 89 5.98 0.96 -1.80
C THR A 89 6.11 2.08 -2.83
N SER A 90 7.22 2.15 -3.58
CA SER A 90 7.39 3.16 -4.64
C SER A 90 6.40 2.98 -5.80
N ALA A 91 6.20 1.73 -6.24
CA ALA A 91 5.23 1.43 -7.31
C ALA A 91 3.80 1.82 -6.90
N SER A 92 3.41 1.47 -5.66
CA SER A 92 2.10 1.81 -5.13
C SER A 92 1.94 3.33 -4.93
N ALA A 93 2.94 4.02 -4.34
CA ALA A 93 2.91 5.47 -4.16
C ALA A 93 2.74 6.20 -5.49
N ALA A 94 3.48 5.80 -6.52
CA ALA A 94 3.38 6.39 -7.84
C ALA A 94 1.98 6.23 -8.47
N ALA A 95 1.41 5.02 -8.40
CA ALA A 95 0.08 4.74 -8.95
C ALA A 95 -1.03 5.55 -8.26
N TYR A 96 -1.02 5.56 -6.92
CA TYR A 96 -2.04 6.29 -6.15
C TYR A 96 -1.82 7.81 -6.17
N GLY A 97 -0.57 8.27 -6.21
CA GLY A 97 -0.24 9.67 -6.42
C GLY A 97 -0.76 10.19 -7.76
N ALA A 98 -0.52 9.45 -8.84
CA ALA A 98 -1.06 9.75 -10.17
C ALA A 98 -2.59 9.78 -10.16
N LYS A 99 -3.24 8.79 -9.51
CA LYS A 99 -4.71 8.75 -9.36
C LYS A 99 -5.25 9.97 -8.61
N ALA A 100 -4.51 10.44 -7.60
CA ALA A 100 -4.90 11.61 -6.80
C ALA A 100 -4.62 12.95 -7.49
N GLY A 101 -3.82 12.97 -8.56
CA GLY A 101 -3.30 14.18 -9.18
C GLY A 101 -2.21 14.85 -8.35
N LEU A 102 -1.51 14.09 -7.50
CA LEU A 102 -0.40 14.57 -6.66
C LEU A 102 0.96 14.26 -7.30
N LYS A 103 1.89 15.19 -7.16
CA LYS A 103 3.30 14.90 -7.46
C LYS A 103 3.80 13.78 -6.54
N THR A 104 4.58 12.85 -7.09
CA THR A 104 5.13 11.74 -6.32
C THR A 104 6.65 11.73 -6.45
N TYR A 105 7.33 11.82 -5.31
CA TYR A 105 8.78 11.73 -5.20
C TYR A 105 9.21 10.41 -4.56
N VAL A 106 10.15 9.73 -5.20
CA VAL A 106 10.71 8.47 -4.70
C VAL A 106 12.21 8.64 -4.52
N LEU A 107 12.69 8.61 -3.27
CA LEU A 107 14.11 8.63 -2.97
C LEU A 107 14.65 7.20 -2.91
N ILE A 108 15.79 6.99 -3.55
CA ILE A 108 16.49 5.70 -3.57
C ILE A 108 17.98 5.92 -3.30
N PRO A 109 18.68 4.96 -2.66
CA PRO A 109 20.14 4.97 -2.63
C PRO A 109 20.70 4.79 -4.04
N ASP A 110 21.75 5.53 -4.36
CA ASP A 110 22.47 5.37 -5.63
C ASP A 110 23.04 3.95 -5.77
N GLY A 111 22.94 3.38 -6.97
CA GLY A 111 23.39 2.02 -7.27
C GLY A 111 22.39 0.89 -6.86
N TYR A 112 21.32 1.16 -6.13
CA TYR A 112 20.29 0.19 -5.75
C TYR A 112 19.06 0.30 -6.67
N ILE A 113 19.12 -0.34 -7.83
CA ILE A 113 18.04 -0.30 -8.83
C ILE A 113 17.33 -1.65 -8.89
N ALA A 114 16.20 -1.79 -8.19
CA ALA A 114 15.24 -2.85 -8.44
C ALA A 114 14.44 -2.48 -9.72
N LEU A 115 14.99 -2.81 -10.89
CA LEU A 115 14.51 -2.33 -12.19
C LEU A 115 12.99 -2.47 -12.38
N GLY A 116 12.38 -3.60 -11.99
CA GLY A 116 10.97 -3.84 -12.27
C GLY A 116 10.01 -2.89 -11.56
N LYS A 117 10.18 -2.68 -10.24
CA LYS A 117 9.28 -1.81 -9.46
C LYS A 117 9.58 -0.33 -9.66
N LEU A 118 10.84 0.00 -9.90
CA LEU A 118 11.25 1.37 -10.20
C LEU A 118 10.74 1.80 -11.58
N SER A 119 10.85 0.93 -12.59
CA SER A 119 10.26 1.18 -13.91
C SER A 119 8.74 1.37 -13.83
N GLN A 120 8.06 0.58 -13.00
CA GLN A 120 6.62 0.75 -12.76
C GLN A 120 6.31 2.12 -12.15
N ALA A 121 7.09 2.58 -11.16
CA ALA A 121 6.92 3.91 -10.57
C ALA A 121 7.15 5.05 -11.58
N MET A 122 8.18 4.93 -12.42
CA MET A 122 8.47 5.89 -13.48
C MET A 122 7.34 5.95 -14.51
N MET A 123 6.78 4.80 -14.91
CA MET A 123 5.66 4.76 -15.86
C MET A 123 4.40 5.43 -15.32
N TYR A 124 4.20 5.45 -14.01
CA TYR A 124 3.12 6.21 -13.35
C TYR A 124 3.46 7.69 -13.13
N GLY A 125 4.62 8.17 -13.60
CA GLY A 125 5.01 9.57 -13.57
C GLY A 125 5.62 10.03 -12.25
N ALA A 126 6.19 9.13 -11.45
CA ALA A 126 6.94 9.50 -10.26
C ALA A 126 8.33 10.02 -10.62
N ASP A 127 8.76 11.07 -9.91
CA ASP A 127 10.13 11.59 -9.98
C ASP A 127 11.04 10.75 -9.08
N ILE A 128 12.00 10.06 -9.67
CA ILE A 128 12.96 9.21 -8.95
C ILE A 128 14.21 10.03 -8.67
N ILE A 129 14.61 10.11 -7.41
CA ILE A 129 15.76 10.87 -6.94
C ILE A 129 16.77 9.89 -6.31
N ALA A 130 17.89 9.69 -6.97
CA ALA A 130 19.00 8.92 -6.42
C ALA A 130 19.80 9.80 -5.44
N ILE A 131 20.10 9.27 -4.27
CA ILE A 131 20.89 9.94 -3.25
C ILE A 131 22.16 9.16 -2.93
N GLN A 132 23.21 9.87 -2.57
CA GLN A 132 24.42 9.24 -2.02
C GLN A 132 24.14 8.79 -0.57
N GLY A 133 24.31 7.49 -0.31
CA GLY A 133 24.07 6.88 0.99
C GLY A 133 23.31 5.57 0.92
N ASN A 134 22.84 5.13 2.07
CA ASN A 134 22.06 3.91 2.22
C ASN A 134 20.54 4.22 2.35
N PHE A 135 19.75 3.17 2.56
CA PHE A 135 18.29 3.29 2.73
C PHE A 135 17.93 4.15 3.96
N ASP A 136 18.68 4.04 5.07
CA ASP A 136 18.38 4.81 6.28
C ASP A 136 18.57 6.31 6.04
N LYS A 137 19.60 6.69 5.26
CA LYS A 137 19.80 8.08 4.84
C LYS A 137 18.67 8.59 3.95
N ALA A 138 18.19 7.76 3.01
CA ALA A 138 17.02 8.11 2.20
C ALA A 138 15.78 8.33 3.07
N LEU A 139 15.55 7.46 4.06
CA LEU A 139 14.41 7.57 4.98
C LEU A 139 14.52 8.80 5.89
N GLU A 140 15.71 9.14 6.37
CA GLU A 140 15.96 10.36 7.13
C GLU A 140 15.61 11.60 6.29
N MET A 141 16.11 11.67 5.06
CA MET A 141 15.85 12.80 4.15
C MET A 141 14.37 12.99 3.84
N VAL A 142 13.60 11.91 3.56
CA VAL A 142 12.17 12.06 3.28
C VAL A 142 11.39 12.51 4.51
N ARG A 143 11.81 12.15 5.72
CA ARG A 143 11.25 12.68 6.98
C ARG A 143 11.51 14.18 7.12
N GLU A 144 12.76 14.60 6.98
CA GLU A 144 13.11 16.02 7.04
C GLU A 144 12.37 16.87 6.01
N ILE A 145 12.16 16.35 4.79
CA ILE A 145 11.41 17.03 3.74
C ILE A 145 9.95 17.15 4.14
N SER A 146 9.34 16.07 4.62
CA SER A 146 7.92 16.08 5.02
C SER A 146 7.64 16.99 6.23
N ASP A 147 8.63 17.18 7.11
CA ASP A 147 8.52 18.06 8.27
C ASP A 147 8.63 19.57 7.88
N LYS A 148 9.33 19.86 6.78
CA LYS A 148 9.61 21.24 6.35
C LYS A 148 8.67 21.77 5.25
N TYR A 149 8.05 20.89 4.49
CA TYR A 149 7.27 21.24 3.30
C TYR A 149 5.89 20.56 3.31
N PRO A 150 4.90 21.09 2.59
CA PRO A 150 3.56 20.48 2.48
C PRO A 150 3.58 19.23 1.58
N ILE A 151 4.40 18.27 1.95
CA ILE A 151 4.61 16.99 1.26
C ILE A 151 4.36 15.86 2.26
N THR A 152 3.45 14.96 1.95
CA THR A 152 3.12 13.85 2.87
C THR A 152 4.05 12.67 2.67
N LEU A 153 4.70 12.22 3.76
CA LEU A 153 5.46 10.98 3.81
C LEU A 153 4.52 9.77 3.78
N VAL A 154 4.71 8.86 2.82
CA VAL A 154 3.87 7.66 2.66
C VAL A 154 4.61 6.33 2.88
N ASN A 155 5.73 6.35 3.60
CA ASN A 155 6.41 5.16 4.11
C ASN A 155 5.58 4.44 5.18
N SER A 156 6.03 3.26 5.64
CA SER A 156 5.34 2.43 6.65
C SER A 156 5.14 3.12 8.01
N VAL A 157 5.89 4.17 8.28
CA VAL A 157 5.73 5.02 9.48
C VAL A 157 4.48 5.90 9.44
N ASN A 158 3.84 6.06 8.28
CA ASN A 158 2.59 6.79 8.17
C ASN A 158 1.44 5.95 8.79
N PRO A 159 0.72 6.46 9.81
CA PRO A 159 -0.29 5.69 10.53
C PRO A 159 -1.46 5.23 9.66
N TYR A 160 -1.82 6.00 8.65
CA TYR A 160 -2.90 5.64 7.72
C TYR A 160 -2.56 4.42 6.84
N ARG A 161 -1.27 4.06 6.73
CA ARG A 161 -0.87 2.82 6.08
C ARG A 161 -1.40 1.59 6.82
N ILE A 162 -1.34 1.60 8.15
CA ILE A 162 -1.85 0.51 8.99
C ILE A 162 -3.38 0.43 8.88
N GLU A 163 -4.05 1.58 8.88
CA GLU A 163 -5.50 1.66 8.71
C GLU A 163 -5.98 0.98 7.41
N GLY A 164 -5.31 1.23 6.30
CA GLY A 164 -5.63 0.53 5.05
C GLY A 164 -5.26 -0.95 5.07
N GLN A 165 -4.11 -1.31 5.62
CA GLN A 165 -3.62 -2.69 5.65
C GLN A 165 -4.48 -3.61 6.52
N LYS A 166 -5.06 -3.14 7.63
CA LYS A 166 -5.94 -3.95 8.50
C LYS A 166 -7.16 -4.52 7.77
N THR A 167 -7.58 -3.90 6.64
CA THR A 167 -8.69 -4.41 5.84
C THR A 167 -8.43 -5.78 5.23
N GLY A 168 -7.18 -6.20 5.11
CA GLY A 168 -6.83 -7.58 4.73
C GLY A 168 -7.37 -8.60 5.72
N ALA A 169 -7.26 -8.32 7.02
CA ALA A 169 -7.83 -9.16 8.08
C ALA A 169 -9.37 -9.17 8.02
N PHE A 170 -10.00 -8.02 7.75
CA PHE A 170 -11.46 -7.95 7.60
C PHE A 170 -11.96 -8.85 6.47
N GLU A 171 -11.28 -8.81 5.31
CA GLU A 171 -11.63 -9.67 4.18
C GLU A 171 -11.47 -11.16 4.51
N ILE A 172 -10.42 -11.55 5.23
CA ILE A 172 -10.20 -12.93 5.67
C ILE A 172 -11.33 -13.37 6.60
N CYS A 173 -11.60 -12.60 7.65
CA CYS A 173 -12.65 -12.92 8.62
C CYS A 173 -14.04 -12.97 7.96
N ASN A 174 -14.33 -12.04 7.04
CA ASN A 174 -15.60 -12.06 6.31
C ASN A 174 -15.75 -13.29 5.41
N ALA A 175 -14.67 -13.75 4.78
CA ALA A 175 -14.70 -14.92 3.91
C ALA A 175 -14.80 -16.23 4.69
N LEU A 176 -14.17 -16.33 5.86
CA LEU A 176 -14.18 -17.53 6.71
C LEU A 176 -15.36 -17.56 7.68
N GLY A 177 -16.03 -16.43 7.91
CA GLY A 177 -17.07 -16.28 8.94
C GLY A 177 -16.52 -16.18 10.37
N GLN A 178 -15.20 -16.28 10.55
CA GLN A 178 -14.48 -16.20 11.84
C GLN A 178 -13.02 -15.80 11.60
N ALA A 179 -12.31 -15.47 12.69
CA ALA A 179 -10.87 -15.30 12.63
C ALA A 179 -10.16 -16.65 12.45
N PRO A 180 -9.07 -16.71 11.67
CA PRO A 180 -8.25 -17.92 11.60
C PRO A 180 -7.51 -18.15 12.93
N ASP A 181 -7.20 -19.42 13.26
CA ASP A 181 -6.41 -19.76 14.45
C ASP A 181 -4.98 -19.21 14.35
N TYR A 182 -4.42 -19.17 13.15
CA TYR A 182 -3.09 -18.63 12.84
C TYR A 182 -3.13 -17.74 11.61
N HIS A 183 -2.43 -16.62 11.69
CA HIS A 183 -2.28 -15.68 10.58
C HIS A 183 -0.80 -15.32 10.42
N PHE A 184 -0.21 -15.67 9.27
CA PHE A 184 1.16 -15.35 8.90
C PHE A 184 1.18 -14.20 7.89
N ILE A 185 2.06 -13.20 8.12
CA ILE A 185 2.26 -12.02 7.26
C ILE A 185 3.75 -11.88 6.95
#